data_9efa77d70ee96996181d205ea1202197
#
_entry.id   9efa77d70ee96996181d205ea1202197
#
_cell.length_a   1.000
_cell.length_b   1.000
_cell.length_c   1.000
_cell.angle_alpha   90.00
_cell.angle_beta   90.00
_cell.angle_gamma   90.00
#
_symmetry.space_group_name_H-M   'P 1'
#
loop_
_entity.id
_entity.type
_entity.pdbx_description
1 polymer ?
#
loop_
_entity_poly.entity_id
_entity_poly.type
_entity_poly.pdbx_seq_one_letter_code
_entity_poly.pdbx_strand_id
1 'polypeptide(L)'
;EVLDQVGLKRLADRPLNQTSYGEQRRVEIAMALAQRPKIILLDEPFAGLSIEERTQIRELLVSIPEEVTIVMIDHDMEVALEFAEKITVMHFGEVVVEGSRAEVVEHPKTREIYLGE
;
A
#
# COMPACT_ATOMS: atom_id res chain seq x y z
N GLU A 1 -19.49 -7.11 -7.48
CA GLU A 1 -18.87 -7.59 -6.22
C GLU A 1 -17.54 -6.86 -5.96
N VAL A 2 -16.54 -6.98 -6.85
CA VAL A 2 -15.22 -6.34 -6.63
C VAL A 2 -15.31 -4.81 -6.60
N LEU A 3 -16.05 -4.19 -7.53
CA LEU A 3 -16.24 -2.74 -7.54
C LEU A 3 -16.96 -2.24 -6.28
N ASP A 4 -17.82 -3.05 -5.71
CA ASP A 4 -18.51 -2.73 -4.47
C ASP A 4 -17.52 -2.75 -3.27
N GLN A 5 -16.63 -3.75 -3.23
CA GLN A 5 -15.55 -3.84 -2.22
C GLN A 5 -14.63 -2.62 -2.23
N VAL A 6 -14.33 -2.07 -3.39
CA VAL A 6 -13.46 -0.89 -3.53
C VAL A 6 -14.24 0.44 -3.53
N GLY A 7 -15.56 0.41 -3.29
CA GLY A 7 -16.40 1.60 -3.21
C GLY A 7 -16.65 2.31 -4.53
N LEU A 8 -16.55 1.59 -5.66
CA LEU A 8 -16.67 2.15 -7.00
C LEU A 8 -17.87 1.64 -7.79
N LYS A 9 -18.81 0.94 -7.15
CA LYS A 9 -19.98 0.36 -7.83
C LYS A 9 -20.75 1.38 -8.67
N ARG A 10 -20.90 2.61 -8.15
CA ARG A 10 -21.57 3.72 -8.82
C ARG A 10 -20.89 4.18 -10.12
N LEU A 11 -19.63 3.80 -10.32
CA LEU A 11 -18.82 4.18 -11.47
C LEU A 11 -18.62 3.04 -12.47
N ALA A 12 -19.35 1.92 -12.31
CA ALA A 12 -19.17 0.71 -13.13
C ALA A 12 -19.27 0.98 -14.65
N ASP A 13 -20.15 1.87 -15.06
CA ASP A 13 -20.39 2.19 -16.46
C ASP A 13 -19.66 3.47 -16.94
N ARG A 14 -18.85 4.10 -16.06
CA ARG A 14 -18.12 5.32 -16.40
C ARG A 14 -16.81 4.98 -17.09
N PRO A 15 -16.45 5.65 -18.19
CA PRO A 15 -15.13 5.53 -18.80
C PRO A 15 -14.02 5.89 -17.80
N LEU A 16 -12.93 5.12 -17.82
CA LEU A 16 -11.82 5.29 -16.86
C LEU A 16 -11.19 6.69 -16.90
N ASN A 17 -11.12 7.29 -18.09
CA ASN A 17 -10.60 8.65 -18.26
C ASN A 17 -11.47 9.77 -17.66
N GLN A 18 -12.66 9.42 -17.17
CA GLN A 18 -13.57 10.33 -16.46
C GLN A 18 -13.56 10.11 -14.95
N THR A 19 -12.64 9.31 -14.45
CA THR A 19 -12.49 9.04 -13.03
C THR A 19 -11.30 9.82 -12.46
N SER A 20 -11.30 10.09 -11.16
CA SER A 20 -10.18 10.72 -10.47
C SER A 20 -8.97 9.78 -10.39
N TYR A 21 -7.79 10.33 -10.08
CA TYR A 21 -6.59 9.53 -9.90
C TYR A 21 -6.75 8.50 -8.76
N GLY A 22 -7.35 8.90 -7.64
CA GLY A 22 -7.63 7.99 -6.52
C GLY A 22 -8.63 6.89 -6.88
N GLU A 23 -9.66 7.23 -7.68
CA GLU A 23 -10.60 6.23 -8.22
C GLU A 23 -9.89 5.23 -9.13
N GLN A 24 -8.98 5.71 -10.00
CA GLN A 24 -8.17 4.84 -10.87
C GLN A 24 -7.29 3.89 -10.04
N ARG A 25 -6.66 4.36 -8.96
CA ARG A 25 -5.90 3.52 -8.04
C ARG A 25 -6.77 2.43 -7.43
N ARG A 26 -7.99 2.76 -7.01
CA ARG A 26 -8.92 1.75 -6.49
C ARG A 26 -9.33 0.74 -7.55
N VAL A 27 -9.49 1.16 -8.81
CA VAL A 27 -9.76 0.24 -9.93
C VAL A 27 -8.58 -0.72 -10.14
N GLU A 28 -7.34 -0.25 -10.08
CA GLU A 28 -6.15 -1.10 -10.20
C GLU A 28 -6.14 -2.19 -9.12
N ILE A 29 -6.43 -1.82 -7.87
CA ILE A 29 -6.52 -2.79 -6.77
C ILE A 29 -7.69 -3.75 -6.99
N ALA A 30 -8.84 -3.24 -7.46
CA ALA A 30 -9.99 -4.07 -7.79
C ALA A 30 -9.68 -5.12 -8.86
N MET A 31 -8.93 -4.74 -9.89
CA MET A 31 -8.49 -5.67 -10.95
C MET A 31 -7.61 -6.78 -10.37
N ALA A 32 -6.71 -6.44 -9.46
CA ALA A 32 -5.89 -7.43 -8.77
C ALA A 32 -6.75 -8.37 -7.91
N LEU A 33 -7.66 -7.84 -7.11
CA LEU A 33 -8.56 -8.62 -6.24
C LEU A 33 -9.51 -9.53 -7.02
N ALA A 34 -9.94 -9.10 -8.22
CA ALA A 34 -10.83 -9.89 -9.07
C ALA A 34 -10.22 -11.23 -9.50
N GLN A 35 -8.91 -11.32 -9.52
CA GLN A 35 -8.17 -12.54 -9.85
C GLN A 35 -8.09 -13.55 -8.68
N ARG A 36 -8.64 -13.19 -7.53
CA ARG A 36 -8.57 -13.98 -6.29
C ARG A 36 -7.13 -14.37 -5.94
N PRO A 37 -6.22 -13.41 -5.81
CA PRO A 37 -4.80 -13.68 -5.61
C PRO A 37 -4.51 -14.20 -4.21
N LYS A 38 -3.41 -14.94 -4.08
CA LYS A 38 -2.82 -15.27 -2.78
C LYS A 38 -1.84 -14.19 -2.33
N ILE A 39 -1.24 -13.48 -3.29
CA ILE A 39 -0.27 -12.41 -3.06
C ILE A 39 -0.63 -11.22 -3.94
N ILE A 40 -0.61 -10.03 -3.35
CA ILE A 40 -0.75 -8.75 -4.06
C ILE A 40 0.54 -7.96 -3.87
N LEU A 41 1.08 -7.44 -4.97
CA LEU A 41 2.24 -6.56 -4.97
C LEU A 41 1.77 -5.13 -5.19
N LEU A 42 2.12 -4.23 -4.27
CA LEU A 42 1.76 -2.82 -4.32
C LEU A 42 3.03 -1.96 -4.33
N ASP A 43 3.19 -1.16 -5.35
CA ASP A 43 4.30 -0.22 -5.48
C ASP A 43 3.82 1.20 -5.24
N GLU A 44 4.23 1.79 -4.13
CA GLU A 44 3.86 3.14 -3.70
C GLU A 44 2.35 3.45 -3.87
N PRO A 45 1.46 2.69 -3.23
CA PRO A 45 0.01 2.80 -3.48
C PRO A 45 -0.60 4.15 -3.07
N PHE A 46 0.09 4.95 -2.26
CA PHE A 46 -0.38 6.25 -1.79
C PHE A 46 0.22 7.44 -2.55
N ALA A 47 1.12 7.19 -3.50
CA ALA A 47 1.79 8.27 -4.23
C ALA A 47 0.82 9.11 -5.05
N GLY A 48 0.96 10.43 -4.96
CA GLY A 48 0.17 11.38 -5.75
C GLY A 48 -1.29 11.53 -5.32
N LEU A 49 -1.69 10.96 -4.20
CA LEU A 49 -3.06 11.02 -3.69
C LEU A 49 -3.26 12.18 -2.71
N SER A 50 -4.46 12.77 -2.72
CA SER A 50 -4.91 13.70 -1.69
C SER A 50 -5.07 13.00 -0.34
N ILE A 51 -5.22 13.76 0.74
CA ILE A 51 -5.45 13.20 2.09
C ILE A 51 -6.69 12.33 2.12
N GLU A 52 -7.77 12.78 1.49
CA GLU A 52 -9.02 12.02 1.41
C GLU A 52 -8.87 10.71 0.62
N GLU A 53 -8.23 10.78 -0.53
CA GLU A 53 -7.95 9.61 -1.36
C GLU A 53 -7.04 8.60 -0.64
N ARG A 54 -6.03 9.08 0.10
CA ARG A 54 -5.17 8.23 0.93
C ARG A 54 -5.97 7.48 1.99
N THR A 55 -6.93 8.14 2.62
CA THR A 55 -7.83 7.51 3.59
C THR A 55 -8.65 6.39 2.96
N GLN A 56 -9.17 6.63 1.76
CA GLN A 56 -9.95 5.62 1.03
C GLN A 56 -9.11 4.40 0.65
N ILE A 57 -7.87 4.60 0.19
CA ILE A 57 -6.95 3.50 -0.11
C ILE A 57 -6.57 2.75 1.18
N ARG A 58 -6.34 3.45 2.28
CA ARG A 58 -6.04 2.85 3.58
C ARG A 58 -7.15 1.93 4.04
N GLU A 59 -8.40 2.41 3.99
CA GLU A 59 -9.57 1.61 4.35
C GLU A 59 -9.70 0.36 3.47
N LEU A 60 -9.45 0.51 2.17
CA LEU A 60 -9.47 -0.61 1.24
C LEU A 60 -8.41 -1.65 1.58
N LEU A 61 -7.17 -1.24 1.84
CA LEU A 61 -6.08 -2.16 2.18
C LEU A 61 -6.36 -2.93 3.48
N VAL A 62 -6.93 -2.25 4.48
CA VAL A 62 -7.33 -2.88 5.75
C VAL A 62 -8.45 -3.91 5.53
N SER A 63 -9.31 -3.71 4.54
CA SER A 63 -10.42 -4.62 4.22
C SER A 63 -10.02 -5.89 3.48
N ILE A 64 -8.80 -5.96 2.95
CA ILE A 64 -8.31 -7.15 2.26
C ILE A 64 -8.20 -8.32 3.25
N PRO A 65 -8.73 -9.51 2.92
CA PRO A 65 -8.68 -10.67 3.83
C PRO A 65 -7.24 -11.04 4.23
N GLU A 66 -7.08 -11.49 5.48
CA GLU A 66 -5.76 -11.87 6.03
C GLU A 66 -5.08 -13.00 5.26
N GLU A 67 -5.85 -13.82 4.57
CA GLU A 67 -5.34 -14.93 3.75
C GLU A 67 -4.54 -14.42 2.54
N VAL A 68 -4.75 -13.16 2.15
CA VAL A 68 -4.02 -12.53 1.06
C VAL A 68 -2.76 -11.88 1.62
N THR A 69 -1.60 -12.32 1.13
CA THR A 69 -0.34 -11.69 1.48
C THR A 69 -0.16 -10.42 0.66
N ILE A 70 0.14 -9.32 1.34
CA ILE A 70 0.43 -8.03 0.69
C ILE A 70 1.92 -7.75 0.81
N VAL A 71 2.57 -7.55 -0.33
CA VAL A 71 3.95 -7.04 -0.39
C VAL A 71 3.87 -5.60 -0.89
N MET A 72 4.29 -4.66 -0.06
CA MET A 72 4.21 -3.24 -0.36
C MET A 72 5.61 -2.63 -0.43
N ILE A 73 5.86 -1.84 -1.45
CA ILE A 73 7.06 -1.03 -1.57
C ILE A 73 6.66 0.42 -1.33
N ASP A 74 7.32 1.07 -0.39
CA ASP A 74 7.09 2.48 -0.12
C ASP A 74 8.36 3.12 0.42
N HIS A 75 8.55 4.40 0.15
CA HIS A 75 9.65 5.19 0.73
C HIS A 75 9.22 5.97 1.97
N ASP A 76 7.91 5.93 2.29
CA ASP A 76 7.34 6.59 3.45
C ASP A 76 7.32 5.62 4.64
N MET A 77 8.18 5.89 5.63
CA MET A 77 8.30 5.05 6.83
C MET A 77 6.99 4.99 7.62
N GLU A 78 6.22 6.06 7.65
CA GLU A 78 4.93 6.09 8.37
C GLU A 78 3.95 5.07 7.76
N VAL A 79 3.91 5.01 6.43
CA VAL A 79 3.07 4.03 5.71
C VAL A 79 3.53 2.61 6.03
N ALA A 80 4.83 2.34 5.97
CA ALA A 80 5.37 1.02 6.26
C ALA A 80 5.05 0.59 7.69
N LEU A 81 5.21 1.48 8.66
CA LEU A 81 4.94 1.21 10.07
C LEU A 81 3.46 0.99 10.36
N GLU A 82 2.57 1.60 9.57
CA GLU A 82 1.13 1.43 9.75
C GLU A 82 0.63 0.05 9.27
N PHE A 83 1.12 -0.42 8.13
CA PHE A 83 0.56 -1.60 7.48
C PHE A 83 1.38 -2.88 7.64
N ALA A 84 2.71 -2.77 7.71
CA ALA A 84 3.56 -3.94 7.65
C ALA A 84 3.74 -4.63 9.00
N GLU A 85 3.64 -5.95 8.99
CA GLU A 85 4.02 -6.79 10.13
C GLU A 85 5.54 -7.04 10.12
N LYS A 86 6.10 -7.21 8.93
CA LYS A 86 7.53 -7.39 8.68
C LYS A 86 8.01 -6.32 7.72
N ILE A 87 9.11 -5.68 8.05
CA ILE A 87 9.69 -4.59 7.26
C ILE A 87 11.11 -4.97 6.84
N THR A 88 11.40 -4.79 5.56
CA THR A 88 12.73 -4.91 4.99
C THR A 88 13.18 -3.54 4.52
N VAL A 89 14.21 -2.99 5.14
CA VAL A 89 14.80 -1.70 4.75
C VAL A 89 15.92 -1.94 3.75
N MET A 90 15.81 -1.30 2.59
CA MET A 90 16.81 -1.38 1.53
C MET A 90 17.48 -0.03 1.33
N HIS A 91 18.76 -0.05 1.03
CA HIS A 91 19.56 1.13 0.74
C HIS A 91 20.61 0.78 -0.30
N PHE A 92 20.64 1.53 -1.40
CA PHE A 92 21.53 1.27 -2.54
C PHE A 92 21.53 -0.19 -3.02
N GLY A 93 20.34 -0.80 -3.12
CA GLY A 93 20.18 -2.16 -3.64
C GLY A 93 20.52 -3.28 -2.63
N GLU A 94 20.86 -2.93 -1.39
CA GLU A 94 21.19 -3.90 -0.34
C GLU A 94 20.15 -3.88 0.76
N VAL A 95 19.88 -5.06 1.35
CA VAL A 95 19.06 -5.16 2.55
C VAL A 95 19.93 -4.78 3.75
N VAL A 96 19.55 -3.73 4.47
CA VAL A 96 20.32 -3.22 5.61
C VAL A 96 19.70 -3.57 6.96
N VAL A 97 18.37 -3.69 7.02
CA VAL A 97 17.63 -4.08 8.22
C VAL A 97 16.42 -4.88 7.82
N GLU A 98 16.09 -5.92 8.57
CA GLU A 98 14.85 -6.68 8.40
C GLU A 98 14.34 -7.14 9.76
N GLY A 99 13.04 -6.98 10.00
CA GLY A 99 12.42 -7.42 11.24
C GLY A 99 11.02 -6.86 11.45
N SER A 100 10.53 -6.97 12.68
CA SER A 100 9.28 -6.38 13.11
C SER A 100 9.33 -4.85 13.09
N ARG A 101 8.19 -4.20 13.23
CA ARG A 101 8.11 -2.73 13.33
C ARG A 101 9.04 -2.19 14.42
N ALA A 102 9.00 -2.76 15.63
CA ALA A 102 9.80 -2.31 16.75
C ALA A 102 11.29 -2.46 16.47
N GLU A 103 11.71 -3.62 15.96
CA GLU A 103 13.10 -3.90 15.62
C GLU A 103 13.64 -2.92 14.58
N VAL A 104 12.87 -2.65 13.55
CA VAL A 104 13.27 -1.75 12.45
C VAL A 104 13.36 -0.29 12.92
N VAL A 105 12.37 0.18 13.68
CA VAL A 105 12.33 1.57 14.19
C VAL A 105 13.51 1.87 15.10
N GLU A 106 13.87 0.93 15.98
CA GLU A 106 14.95 1.11 16.95
C GLU A 106 16.34 0.91 16.36
N HIS A 107 16.43 0.30 15.19
CA HIS A 107 17.72 -0.03 14.61
C HIS A 107 18.51 1.22 14.17
N PRO A 108 19.81 1.35 14.57
CA PRO A 108 20.62 2.53 14.23
C PRO A 108 20.72 2.83 12.74
N LYS A 109 20.78 1.82 11.88
CA LYS A 109 20.81 1.96 10.43
C LYS A 109 19.56 2.61 9.87
N THR A 110 18.39 2.26 10.40
CA THR A 110 17.12 2.87 10.02
C THR A 110 17.10 4.36 10.34
N ARG A 111 17.55 4.72 11.53
CA ARG A 111 17.63 6.11 11.98
C ARG A 111 18.60 6.93 11.13
N GLU A 112 19.74 6.37 10.80
CA GLU A 112 20.73 7.00 9.93
C GLU A 112 20.16 7.30 8.54
N ILE A 113 19.46 6.34 7.94
CA ILE A 113 18.95 6.45 6.56
C ILE A 113 17.74 7.38 6.46
N TYR A 114 16.78 7.28 7.39
CA TYR A 114 15.49 7.96 7.28
C TYR A 114 15.36 9.19 8.16
N LEU A 115 16.07 9.28 9.26
CA LEU A 115 15.98 10.39 10.20
C LEU A 115 17.23 11.29 10.19
N GLY A 116 18.26 10.91 9.47
CA GLY A 116 19.51 11.67 9.38
C GLY A 116 20.29 11.73 10.69
N GLU A 117 20.05 10.77 11.56
CA GLU A 117 20.71 10.69 12.88
C GLU A 117 22.00 9.86 12.87
#